data_66f0cc59c2ed1aa8abda399539b6fecc
#
_entry.id   66f0cc59c2ed1aa8abda399539b6fecc
#
_cell.length_a   1.000
_cell.length_b   1.000
_cell.length_c   1.000
_cell.angle_alpha   90.00
_cell.angle_beta   90.00
_cell.angle_gamma   90.00
#
_symmetry.space_group_name_H-M   'P 1'
#
loop_
_entity.id
_entity.type
_entity.pdbx_description
1 polymer ?
#
loop_
_entity_poly.entity_id
_entity_poly.type
_entity_poly.pdbx_seq_one_letter_code
_entity_poly.pdbx_strand_id
1 'polypeptide(L)'
;MLDGLNEAQREAVLHGDGPLLVVAGAGTGKTTTLAHRVAQLISRGVPPERILLLTFARRAAAELLRRVDGLLGRAGSDRPASARVWGGTFHSVATRLLRQHGERIGLHPGFTIHDRGDSEDLLEVLRAELELGRGKRRFPRKATCLDIYSRCVNARSPLDAVLARGFPWCTEQLDGLKLLFRTYVDRKAEQRVLDYDDLLLFFHALVGTDAAGPAVRAQFDHVLVDEYQDTNALQAELLDRLRPEGTGLTVVGDDAQAIYGFRAATVRNILDFPAQHPGARTVVLTENYRSSPELLEATNRVIAQARERHPKELRSRKRSGERPELVTCADEAEQTEFVLGRILERREQGMDLRRQAVLFRASHHSLHLEVELGRRGIPFHKYGGLRFVETAHVRDLLAFLRLAENPRDLLAGTRVLGLLPGVGPRTARALLDPVQRSGSFEGWNEVRVPAAAREQWPVLVALCRELASAQ
;
A
#
# COMPACT_ATOMS: atom_id res chain seq x y z
N MET A 1 -18.63 23.70 -13.02
CA MET A 1 -17.56 23.01 -12.28
C MET A 1 -17.67 23.20 -10.76
N LEU A 2 -18.03 24.38 -10.26
CA LEU A 2 -18.16 24.64 -8.81
C LEU A 2 -19.60 24.45 -8.29
N ASP A 3 -20.53 24.19 -9.17
CA ASP A 3 -21.92 23.93 -8.82
C ASP A 3 -22.05 22.61 -8.03
N GLY A 4 -22.89 22.61 -7.00
CA GLY A 4 -23.05 21.47 -6.11
C GLY A 4 -22.02 21.34 -4.98
N LEU A 5 -21.00 22.21 -4.92
CA LEU A 5 -20.08 22.27 -3.79
C LEU A 5 -20.63 23.20 -2.71
N ASN A 6 -20.54 22.80 -1.45
CA ASN A 6 -20.79 23.70 -0.32
C ASN A 6 -19.65 24.72 -0.17
N GLU A 7 -19.81 25.69 0.72
CA GLU A 7 -18.87 26.79 0.90
C GLU A 7 -17.47 26.30 1.27
N ALA A 8 -17.34 25.39 2.24
CA ALA A 8 -16.04 24.85 2.66
C ALA A 8 -15.35 24.02 1.55
N GLN A 9 -16.11 23.22 0.81
CA GLN A 9 -15.60 22.49 -0.34
C GLN A 9 -15.11 23.47 -1.43
N ARG A 10 -15.86 24.53 -1.69
CA ARG A 10 -15.49 25.56 -2.66
C ARG A 10 -14.24 26.32 -2.23
N GLU A 11 -14.13 26.66 -0.94
CA GLU A 11 -12.91 27.26 -0.36
C GLU A 11 -11.68 26.38 -0.64
N ALA A 12 -11.77 25.07 -0.32
CA ALA A 12 -10.68 24.13 -0.54
C ALA A 12 -10.30 23.98 -2.03
N VAL A 13 -11.30 23.98 -2.93
CA VAL A 13 -11.09 23.86 -4.38
C VAL A 13 -10.42 25.12 -4.96
N LEU A 14 -10.80 26.28 -4.48
CA LEU A 14 -10.31 27.59 -4.98
C LEU A 14 -9.04 28.08 -4.29
N HIS A 15 -8.57 27.40 -3.25
CA HIS A 15 -7.33 27.75 -2.55
C HIS A 15 -6.17 27.91 -3.52
N GLY A 16 -5.31 28.91 -3.29
CA GLY A 16 -4.12 29.17 -4.10
C GLY A 16 -3.02 28.11 -3.95
N ASP A 17 -1.78 28.52 -4.11
CA ASP A 17 -0.61 27.64 -4.13
C ASP A 17 -0.03 27.37 -2.74
N GLY A 18 -0.50 28.03 -1.68
CA GLY A 18 -0.07 27.76 -0.31
C GLY A 18 -0.40 26.34 0.15
N PRO A 19 0.25 25.84 1.21
CA PRO A 19 -0.07 24.53 1.77
C PRO A 19 -1.52 24.49 2.27
N LEU A 20 -2.22 23.40 1.97
CA LEU A 20 -3.64 23.22 2.29
C LEU A 20 -3.86 21.89 3.01
N LEU A 21 -4.46 21.95 4.19
CA LEU A 21 -5.01 20.80 4.90
C LEU A 21 -6.55 20.82 4.79
N VAL A 22 -7.14 19.77 4.26
CA VAL A 22 -8.59 19.56 4.26
C VAL A 22 -8.92 18.46 5.27
N VAL A 23 -9.46 18.84 6.41
CA VAL A 23 -9.96 17.91 7.44
C VAL A 23 -11.40 17.57 7.10
N ALA A 24 -11.64 16.31 6.70
CA ALA A 24 -12.92 15.95 6.10
C ALA A 24 -13.41 14.59 6.62
N GLY A 25 -14.45 14.58 7.43
CA GLY A 25 -15.04 13.35 7.95
C GLY A 25 -15.54 12.39 6.88
N ALA A 26 -15.82 11.16 7.28
CA ALA A 26 -16.43 10.17 6.38
C ALA A 26 -17.72 10.74 5.77
N GLY A 27 -17.90 10.64 4.46
CA GLY A 27 -19.13 11.07 3.78
C GLY A 27 -19.29 12.58 3.58
N THR A 28 -18.28 13.41 3.87
CA THR A 28 -18.31 14.86 3.65
C THR A 28 -17.85 15.28 2.25
N GLY A 29 -17.52 14.32 1.38
CA GLY A 29 -17.12 14.59 0.01
C GLY A 29 -15.62 14.85 -0.18
N LYS A 30 -14.72 14.27 0.64
CA LYS A 30 -13.26 14.30 0.46
C LYS A 30 -12.83 14.12 -1.00
N THR A 31 -13.15 12.95 -1.56
CA THR A 31 -12.80 12.59 -2.94
C THR A 31 -13.40 13.54 -3.98
N THR A 32 -14.61 14.03 -3.74
CA THR A 32 -15.27 15.02 -4.60
C THR A 32 -14.51 16.34 -4.58
N THR A 33 -14.18 16.86 -3.40
CA THR A 33 -13.42 18.09 -3.24
C THR A 33 -12.04 17.98 -3.92
N LEU A 34 -11.35 16.86 -3.73
CA LEU A 34 -10.04 16.65 -4.33
C LEU A 34 -10.12 16.56 -5.87
N ALA A 35 -11.13 15.86 -6.42
CA ALA A 35 -11.35 15.80 -7.86
C ALA A 35 -11.65 17.19 -8.47
N HIS A 36 -12.48 17.99 -7.80
CA HIS A 36 -12.77 19.36 -8.24
C HIS A 36 -11.53 20.25 -8.15
N ARG A 37 -10.67 20.07 -7.13
CA ARG A 37 -9.42 20.82 -7.04
C ARG A 37 -8.47 20.49 -8.19
N VAL A 38 -8.28 19.20 -8.51
CA VAL A 38 -7.47 18.78 -9.68
C VAL A 38 -8.05 19.39 -10.98
N ALA A 39 -9.36 19.27 -11.19
CA ALA A 39 -10.02 19.83 -12.35
C ALA A 39 -9.88 21.35 -12.42
N GLN A 40 -9.96 22.05 -11.29
CA GLN A 40 -9.78 23.49 -11.18
C GLN A 40 -8.35 23.94 -11.51
N LEU A 41 -7.33 23.21 -11.02
CA LEU A 41 -5.92 23.46 -11.36
C LEU A 41 -5.69 23.35 -12.87
N ILE A 42 -6.20 22.29 -13.49
CA ILE A 42 -6.12 22.11 -14.96
C ILE A 42 -6.83 23.24 -15.70
N SER A 43 -8.02 23.63 -15.25
CA SER A 43 -8.78 24.75 -15.87
C SER A 43 -8.10 26.11 -15.72
N ARG A 44 -7.24 26.28 -14.72
CA ARG A 44 -6.39 27.45 -14.52
C ARG A 44 -5.12 27.43 -15.37
N GLY A 45 -4.90 26.40 -16.18
CA GLY A 45 -3.76 26.25 -17.07
C GLY A 45 -2.59 25.44 -16.51
N VAL A 46 -2.73 24.80 -15.34
CA VAL A 46 -1.69 23.87 -14.85
C VAL A 46 -1.68 22.65 -15.76
N PRO A 47 -0.54 22.31 -16.37
CA PRO A 47 -0.43 21.10 -17.19
C PRO A 47 -0.72 19.84 -16.35
N PRO A 48 -1.59 18.93 -16.80
CA PRO A 48 -1.94 17.72 -16.03
C PRO A 48 -0.72 16.89 -15.60
N GLU A 49 0.32 16.80 -16.43
CA GLU A 49 1.57 16.10 -16.16
C GLU A 49 2.40 16.70 -15.03
N ARG A 50 2.09 17.93 -14.62
CA ARG A 50 2.72 18.62 -13.48
C ARG A 50 1.92 18.49 -12.18
N ILE A 51 0.87 17.66 -12.20
CA ILE A 51 0.04 17.35 -11.02
C ILE A 51 0.34 15.93 -10.58
N LEU A 52 0.79 15.79 -9.33
CA LEU A 52 0.98 14.50 -8.65
C LEU A 52 -0.18 14.25 -7.69
N LEU A 53 -0.91 13.15 -7.89
CA LEU A 53 -2.00 12.71 -7.04
C LEU A 53 -1.66 11.41 -6.36
N LEU A 54 -1.48 11.44 -5.06
CA LEU A 54 -1.14 10.30 -4.23
C LEU A 54 -2.36 9.81 -3.44
N THR A 55 -2.60 8.51 -3.47
CA THR A 55 -3.69 7.87 -2.73
C THR A 55 -3.19 6.62 -2.01
N PHE A 56 -3.94 6.15 -1.02
CA PHE A 56 -3.61 4.91 -0.33
C PHE A 56 -3.87 3.65 -1.18
N ALA A 57 -4.88 3.67 -2.04
CA ALA A 57 -5.30 2.51 -2.82
C ALA A 57 -5.38 2.82 -4.33
N ARG A 58 -4.90 1.89 -5.18
CA ARG A 58 -4.95 2.03 -6.65
C ARG A 58 -6.36 2.31 -7.19
N ARG A 59 -7.40 1.67 -6.60
CA ARG A 59 -8.79 1.88 -6.99
C ARG A 59 -9.26 3.30 -6.67
N ALA A 60 -8.83 3.86 -5.55
CA ALA A 60 -9.15 5.24 -5.18
C ALA A 60 -8.56 6.24 -6.18
N ALA A 61 -7.30 6.07 -6.59
CA ALA A 61 -6.68 6.89 -7.62
C ALA A 61 -7.45 6.84 -8.94
N ALA A 62 -7.78 5.64 -9.42
CA ALA A 62 -8.52 5.45 -10.67
C ALA A 62 -9.94 6.06 -10.62
N GLU A 63 -10.63 5.93 -9.49
CA GLU A 63 -11.96 6.52 -9.27
C GLU A 63 -11.89 8.05 -9.27
N LEU A 64 -10.89 8.61 -8.57
CA LEU A 64 -10.69 10.05 -8.50
C LEU A 64 -10.40 10.63 -9.88
N LEU A 65 -9.49 10.01 -10.64
CA LEU A 65 -9.15 10.44 -12.00
C LEU A 65 -10.36 10.36 -12.96
N ARG A 66 -11.20 9.32 -12.87
CA ARG A 66 -12.45 9.24 -13.63
C ARG A 66 -13.40 10.40 -13.31
N ARG A 67 -13.47 10.83 -12.05
CA ARG A 67 -14.27 12.00 -11.65
C ARG A 67 -13.71 13.30 -12.21
N VAL A 68 -12.38 13.43 -12.25
CA VAL A 68 -11.72 14.59 -12.88
C VAL A 68 -12.12 14.69 -14.36
N ASP A 69 -12.10 13.59 -15.11
CA ASP A 69 -12.53 13.57 -16.51
C ASP A 69 -14.00 13.94 -16.68
N GLY A 70 -14.86 13.45 -15.79
CA GLY A 70 -16.28 13.82 -15.78
C GLY A 70 -16.51 15.31 -15.56
N LEU A 71 -15.66 15.98 -14.76
CA LEU A 71 -15.74 17.42 -14.48
C LEU A 71 -15.19 18.30 -15.60
N LEU A 72 -14.14 17.86 -16.28
CA LEU A 72 -13.51 18.61 -17.37
C LEU A 72 -14.27 18.46 -18.71
N GLY A 73 -15.13 17.45 -18.83
CA GLY A 73 -15.78 17.12 -20.08
C GLY A 73 -14.81 16.61 -21.14
N ARG A 74 -15.34 16.23 -22.31
CA ARG A 74 -14.53 15.85 -23.47
C ARG A 74 -14.09 17.11 -24.26
N ALA A 75 -13.19 17.89 -23.66
CA ALA A 75 -12.63 19.04 -24.37
C ALA A 75 -11.56 18.56 -25.37
N GLY A 76 -11.96 18.27 -26.61
CA GLY A 76 -11.13 18.35 -27.83
C GLY A 76 -9.80 17.59 -27.93
N SER A 77 -9.42 16.74 -26.97
CA SER A 77 -8.16 16.00 -26.94
C SER A 77 -8.42 14.51 -27.11
N ASP A 78 -7.61 13.81 -27.94
CA ASP A 78 -7.67 12.37 -28.13
C ASP A 78 -7.41 11.53 -26.86
N ARG A 79 -6.82 12.15 -25.84
CA ARG A 79 -6.57 11.50 -24.53
C ARG A 79 -7.17 12.34 -23.40
N PRO A 80 -7.88 11.71 -22.44
CA PRO A 80 -8.42 12.40 -21.30
C PRO A 80 -7.31 13.06 -20.46
N ALA A 81 -7.59 14.22 -19.86
CA ALA A 81 -6.62 14.94 -19.06
C ALA A 81 -6.09 14.11 -17.88
N SER A 82 -6.95 13.25 -17.30
CA SER A 82 -6.59 12.32 -16.23
C SER A 82 -5.48 11.34 -16.62
N ALA A 83 -5.42 10.92 -17.88
CA ALA A 83 -4.38 9.99 -18.35
C ALA A 83 -2.97 10.61 -18.32
N ARG A 84 -2.86 11.94 -18.21
CA ARG A 84 -1.61 12.67 -18.11
C ARG A 84 -1.24 13.04 -16.67
N VAL A 85 -2.21 13.07 -15.75
CA VAL A 85 -1.98 13.29 -14.33
C VAL A 85 -1.15 12.14 -13.74
N TRP A 86 -0.14 12.45 -12.95
CA TRP A 86 0.60 11.44 -12.22
C TRP A 86 -0.23 10.91 -11.04
N GLY A 87 -1.10 9.96 -11.29
CA GLY A 87 -1.98 9.38 -10.28
C GLY A 87 -1.54 7.99 -9.85
N GLY A 88 -1.54 7.72 -8.53
CA GLY A 88 -1.23 6.40 -8.03
C GLY A 88 -1.02 6.34 -6.52
N THR A 89 -0.55 5.18 -6.05
CA THR A 89 -0.09 5.02 -4.67
C THR A 89 1.36 5.50 -4.54
N PHE A 90 1.81 5.83 -3.34
CA PHE A 90 3.21 6.18 -3.07
C PHE A 90 4.19 5.18 -3.72
N HIS A 91 3.96 3.88 -3.54
CA HIS A 91 4.81 2.83 -4.11
C HIS A 91 4.80 2.80 -5.65
N SER A 92 3.64 2.99 -6.29
CA SER A 92 3.57 2.98 -7.76
C SER A 92 4.28 4.20 -8.38
N VAL A 93 4.15 5.35 -7.75
CA VAL A 93 4.86 6.57 -8.15
C VAL A 93 6.37 6.44 -7.89
N ALA A 94 6.74 5.91 -6.70
CA ALA A 94 8.14 5.61 -6.38
C ALA A 94 8.77 4.70 -7.44
N THR A 95 8.12 3.58 -7.77
CA THR A 95 8.62 2.65 -8.79
C THR A 95 8.86 3.35 -10.13
N ARG A 96 7.91 4.18 -10.58
CA ARG A 96 8.03 4.90 -11.85
C ARG A 96 9.18 5.91 -11.85
N LEU A 97 9.32 6.70 -10.78
CA LEU A 97 10.40 7.68 -10.64
C LEU A 97 11.77 7.01 -10.47
N LEU A 98 11.85 5.91 -9.73
CA LEU A 98 13.09 5.16 -9.56
C LEU A 98 13.54 4.50 -10.86
N ARG A 99 12.64 4.01 -11.70
CA ARG A 99 12.98 3.50 -13.03
C ARG A 99 13.48 4.61 -13.97
N GLN A 100 12.98 5.83 -13.82
CA GLN A 100 13.40 6.98 -14.66
C GLN A 100 14.68 7.66 -14.19
N HIS A 101 14.90 7.74 -12.89
CA HIS A 101 15.97 8.57 -12.31
C HIS A 101 16.89 7.83 -11.34
N GLY A 102 16.62 6.56 -11.04
CA GLY A 102 17.32 5.78 -10.01
C GLY A 102 18.82 5.63 -10.27
N GLU A 103 19.26 5.62 -11.52
CA GLU A 103 20.67 5.57 -11.87
C GLU A 103 21.48 6.73 -11.26
N ARG A 104 20.86 7.88 -11.05
CA ARG A 104 21.49 9.05 -10.42
C ARG A 104 21.82 8.85 -8.94
N ILE A 105 21.25 7.82 -8.33
CA ILE A 105 21.54 7.40 -6.95
C ILE A 105 22.16 6.00 -6.90
N GLY A 106 22.67 5.50 -8.03
CA GLY A 106 23.34 4.19 -8.12
C GLY A 106 22.40 3.00 -8.17
N LEU A 107 21.10 3.21 -8.37
CA LEU A 107 20.10 2.15 -8.48
C LEU A 107 20.00 1.66 -9.94
N HIS A 108 20.16 0.35 -10.15
CA HIS A 108 20.01 -0.25 -11.47
C HIS A 108 18.53 -0.19 -11.93
N PRO A 109 18.20 0.32 -13.15
CA PRO A 109 16.81 0.50 -13.58
C PRO A 109 16.02 -0.80 -13.73
N GLY A 110 16.68 -1.92 -14.03
CA GLY A 110 16.08 -3.26 -14.13
C GLY A 110 15.98 -4.00 -12.80
N PHE A 111 15.69 -3.30 -11.70
CA PHE A 111 15.45 -3.96 -10.41
C PHE A 111 14.13 -4.73 -10.39
N THR A 112 14.11 -5.87 -9.72
CA THR A 112 12.91 -6.66 -9.44
C THR A 112 12.29 -6.21 -8.12
N ILE A 113 10.97 -6.31 -7.99
CA ILE A 113 10.26 -5.97 -6.75
C ILE A 113 9.81 -7.25 -6.05
N HIS A 114 10.29 -7.45 -4.83
CA HIS A 114 9.82 -8.50 -3.94
C HIS A 114 8.49 -8.11 -3.29
N ASP A 115 7.54 -9.03 -3.31
CA ASP A 115 6.33 -8.89 -2.49
C ASP A 115 6.64 -9.25 -1.02
N ARG A 116 5.60 -9.16 -0.16
CA ARG A 116 5.75 -9.49 1.25
C ARG A 116 6.21 -10.94 1.46
N GLY A 117 5.66 -11.87 0.70
CA GLY A 117 6.02 -13.29 0.80
C GLY A 117 7.46 -13.56 0.38
N ASP A 118 7.90 -12.94 -0.70
CA ASP A 118 9.29 -13.01 -1.17
C ASP A 118 10.26 -12.44 -0.12
N SER A 119 9.91 -11.30 0.46
CA SER A 119 10.71 -10.65 1.52
C SER A 119 10.83 -11.54 2.77
N GLU A 120 9.72 -12.16 3.18
CA GLU A 120 9.70 -13.13 4.28
C GLU A 120 10.55 -14.37 3.95
N ASP A 121 10.48 -14.87 2.73
CA ASP A 121 11.24 -16.07 2.29
C ASP A 121 12.75 -15.76 2.22
N LEU A 122 13.15 -14.58 1.76
CA LEU A 122 14.55 -14.17 1.80
C LEU A 122 15.07 -14.05 3.23
N LEU A 123 14.29 -13.47 4.15
CA LEU A 123 14.66 -13.45 5.57
C LEU A 123 14.79 -14.85 6.17
N GLU A 124 13.94 -15.82 5.77
CA GLU A 124 14.06 -17.20 6.24
C GLU A 124 15.36 -17.87 5.74
N VAL A 125 15.70 -17.67 4.49
CA VAL A 125 16.97 -18.15 3.91
C VAL A 125 18.15 -17.58 4.69
N LEU A 126 18.17 -16.28 4.94
CA LEU A 126 19.26 -15.62 5.66
C LEU A 126 19.33 -16.03 7.13
N ARG A 127 18.19 -16.24 7.80
CA ARG A 127 18.16 -16.78 9.17
C ARG A 127 18.83 -18.16 9.25
N ALA A 128 18.58 -19.00 8.26
CA ALA A 128 19.20 -20.32 8.17
C ALA A 128 20.71 -20.26 7.88
N GLU A 129 21.14 -19.35 7.00
CA GLU A 129 22.56 -19.11 6.67
C GLU A 129 23.36 -18.60 7.86
N LEU A 130 22.79 -17.64 8.58
CA LEU A 130 23.40 -17.01 9.75
C LEU A 130 23.24 -17.88 11.02
N GLU A 131 22.64 -19.08 10.88
CA GLU A 131 22.37 -20.02 11.99
C GLU A 131 21.56 -19.40 13.15
N LEU A 132 20.80 -18.35 12.87
CA LEU A 132 19.96 -17.67 13.84
C LEU A 132 18.78 -18.58 14.23
N GLY A 133 18.73 -18.97 15.49
CA GLY A 133 17.71 -19.90 16.00
C GLY A 133 18.22 -21.28 16.42
N ARG A 134 19.52 -21.57 16.26
CA ARG A 134 20.17 -22.77 16.81
C ARG A 134 20.46 -22.70 18.32
N GLY A 135 20.23 -21.50 18.92
CA GLY A 135 20.44 -21.29 20.36
C GLY A 135 19.31 -21.82 21.24
N LYS A 136 19.50 -21.81 22.57
CA LYS A 136 18.49 -22.18 23.58
C LYS A 136 17.22 -21.30 23.51
N ARG A 137 17.30 -20.10 22.94
CA ARG A 137 16.20 -19.14 22.79
C ARG A 137 15.71 -19.07 21.35
N ARG A 138 14.40 -19.07 21.19
CA ARG A 138 13.76 -19.04 19.89
C ARG A 138 13.93 -17.68 19.20
N PHE A 139 14.58 -17.64 18.04
CA PHE A 139 14.65 -16.45 17.21
C PHE A 139 13.29 -16.14 16.54
N PRO A 140 12.93 -14.86 16.32
CA PRO A 140 11.67 -14.48 15.69
C PRO A 140 11.45 -15.16 14.33
N ARG A 141 10.19 -15.46 14.00
CA ARG A 141 9.82 -16.02 12.70
C ARG A 141 10.01 -14.99 11.60
N LYS A 142 10.14 -15.44 10.35
CA LYS A 142 10.34 -14.58 9.17
C LYS A 142 9.34 -13.43 9.08
N ALA A 143 8.05 -13.68 9.28
CA ALA A 143 7.03 -12.65 9.27
C ALA A 143 7.26 -11.58 10.38
N THR A 144 7.61 -12.01 11.59
CA THR A 144 7.93 -11.09 12.70
C THR A 144 9.19 -10.27 12.39
N CYS A 145 10.23 -10.90 11.81
CA CYS A 145 11.44 -10.18 11.39
C CYS A 145 11.12 -9.10 10.36
N LEU A 146 10.28 -9.43 9.36
CA LEU A 146 9.86 -8.45 8.35
C LEU A 146 9.02 -7.33 8.97
N ASP A 147 8.10 -7.65 9.90
CA ASP A 147 7.29 -6.63 10.59
C ASP A 147 8.16 -5.65 11.40
N ILE A 148 9.20 -6.16 12.08
CA ILE A 148 10.15 -5.33 12.83
C ILE A 148 10.95 -4.43 11.86
N TYR A 149 11.52 -5.02 10.78
CA TYR A 149 12.27 -4.28 9.77
C TYR A 149 11.44 -3.18 9.14
N SER A 150 10.26 -3.53 8.63
CA SER A 150 9.33 -2.60 8.01
C SER A 150 8.91 -1.47 8.95
N ARG A 151 8.70 -1.78 10.24
CA ARG A 151 8.38 -0.77 11.24
C ARG A 151 9.55 0.18 11.50
N CYS A 152 10.79 -0.30 11.53
CA CYS A 152 11.97 0.56 11.65
C CYS A 152 12.04 1.55 10.49
N VAL A 153 11.86 1.07 9.27
CA VAL A 153 11.91 1.89 8.05
C VAL A 153 10.77 2.92 8.02
N ASN A 154 9.53 2.45 8.15
CA ASN A 154 8.35 3.29 7.93
C ASN A 154 8.09 4.29 9.07
N ALA A 155 8.45 3.93 10.32
CA ALA A 155 8.36 4.83 11.46
C ALA A 155 9.61 5.70 11.65
N ARG A 156 10.66 5.52 10.82
CA ARG A 156 11.95 6.21 10.96
C ARG A 156 12.51 6.08 12.37
N SER A 157 12.37 4.92 12.97
CA SER A 157 12.73 4.66 14.36
C SER A 157 13.84 3.61 14.47
N PRO A 158 14.78 3.78 15.40
CA PRO A 158 15.85 2.81 15.62
C PRO A 158 15.29 1.48 16.13
N LEU A 159 16.01 0.39 15.85
CA LEU A 159 15.56 -0.98 16.13
C LEU A 159 15.23 -1.22 17.60
N ASP A 160 16.06 -0.73 18.53
CA ASP A 160 15.86 -0.85 19.97
C ASP A 160 14.53 -0.21 20.43
N ALA A 161 14.22 0.98 19.93
CA ALA A 161 12.96 1.67 20.22
C ALA A 161 11.74 0.92 19.65
N VAL A 162 11.87 0.35 18.44
CA VAL A 162 10.82 -0.47 17.82
C VAL A 162 10.59 -1.75 18.63
N LEU A 163 11.65 -2.42 19.07
CA LEU A 163 11.54 -3.61 19.91
C LEU A 163 10.87 -3.28 21.24
N ALA A 164 11.34 -2.25 21.94
CA ALA A 164 10.80 -1.88 23.24
C ALA A 164 9.28 -1.59 23.20
N ARG A 165 8.81 -0.95 22.13
CA ARG A 165 7.39 -0.55 22.02
C ARG A 165 6.47 -1.64 21.47
N GLY A 166 6.94 -2.39 20.47
CA GLY A 166 6.07 -3.28 19.69
C GLY A 166 6.39 -4.76 19.78
N PHE A 167 7.63 -5.11 20.15
CA PHE A 167 8.15 -6.47 20.16
C PHE A 167 9.04 -6.76 21.37
N PRO A 168 8.58 -6.48 22.60
CA PRO A 168 9.44 -6.60 23.78
C PRO A 168 10.02 -8.01 23.99
N TRP A 169 9.31 -9.04 23.53
CA TRP A 169 9.79 -10.44 23.55
C TRP A 169 10.96 -10.74 22.60
N CYS A 170 11.29 -9.80 21.69
CA CYS A 170 12.41 -9.90 20.75
C CYS A 170 13.65 -9.09 21.20
N THR A 171 13.59 -8.34 22.31
CA THR A 171 14.65 -7.41 22.73
C THR A 171 15.99 -8.11 22.93
N GLU A 172 15.98 -9.34 23.43
CA GLU A 172 17.22 -10.13 23.64
C GLU A 172 17.86 -10.60 22.31
N GLN A 173 17.15 -10.47 21.20
CA GLN A 173 17.65 -10.84 19.88
C GLN A 173 18.17 -9.64 19.07
N LEU A 174 18.39 -8.49 19.74
CA LEU A 174 18.77 -7.22 19.11
C LEU A 174 19.97 -7.37 18.16
N ASP A 175 21.05 -8.02 18.59
CA ASP A 175 22.25 -8.15 17.78
C ASP A 175 22.07 -9.12 16.61
N GLY A 176 21.34 -10.21 16.85
CA GLY A 176 20.97 -11.14 15.77
C GLY A 176 20.06 -10.48 14.71
N LEU A 177 19.13 -9.62 15.14
CA LEU A 177 18.28 -8.85 14.21
C LEU A 177 19.08 -7.79 13.44
N LYS A 178 20.04 -7.11 14.08
CA LYS A 178 20.94 -6.18 13.39
C LYS A 178 21.75 -6.89 12.28
N LEU A 179 22.32 -8.05 12.63
CA LEU A 179 23.06 -8.87 11.67
C LEU A 179 22.17 -9.31 10.52
N LEU A 180 20.98 -9.86 10.83
CA LEU A 180 20.01 -10.31 9.82
C LEU A 180 19.60 -9.17 8.88
N PHE A 181 19.28 -8.00 9.41
CA PHE A 181 18.82 -6.87 8.61
C PHE A 181 19.92 -6.27 7.74
N ARG A 182 21.16 -6.20 8.22
CA ARG A 182 22.32 -5.83 7.41
C ARG A 182 22.48 -6.79 6.23
N THR A 183 22.55 -8.10 6.52
CA THR A 183 22.70 -9.13 5.48
C THR A 183 21.51 -9.13 4.50
N TYR A 184 20.32 -8.80 4.97
CA TYR A 184 19.12 -8.67 4.13
C TYR A 184 19.24 -7.51 3.13
N VAL A 185 19.70 -6.35 3.57
CA VAL A 185 19.94 -5.19 2.71
C VAL A 185 21.04 -5.48 1.69
N ASP A 186 22.17 -6.04 2.14
CA ASP A 186 23.30 -6.39 1.28
C ASP A 186 22.88 -7.41 0.20
N ARG A 187 22.13 -8.46 0.59
CA ARG A 187 21.63 -9.47 -0.34
C ARG A 187 20.66 -8.91 -1.37
N LYS A 188 19.76 -8.02 -0.99
CA LYS A 188 18.86 -7.33 -1.93
C LYS A 188 19.65 -6.50 -2.95
N ALA A 189 20.69 -5.79 -2.50
CA ALA A 189 21.53 -5.00 -3.38
C ALA A 189 22.31 -5.89 -4.38
N GLU A 190 22.92 -7.00 -3.92
CA GLU A 190 23.60 -7.98 -4.77
C GLU A 190 22.71 -8.56 -5.86
N GLN A 191 21.45 -8.85 -5.50
CA GLN A 191 20.47 -9.46 -6.39
C GLN A 191 19.69 -8.44 -7.24
N ARG A 192 19.92 -7.15 -7.08
CA ARG A 192 19.17 -6.06 -7.73
C ARG A 192 17.66 -6.19 -7.49
N VAL A 193 17.29 -6.49 -6.27
CA VAL A 193 15.88 -6.57 -5.86
C VAL A 193 15.58 -5.50 -4.82
N LEU A 194 14.36 -4.97 -4.86
CA LEU A 194 13.84 -4.03 -3.87
C LEU A 194 12.57 -4.62 -3.27
N ASP A 195 12.35 -4.41 -1.98
CA ASP A 195 11.04 -4.63 -1.37
C ASP A 195 10.21 -3.33 -1.37
N TYR A 196 8.99 -3.40 -0.83
CA TYR A 196 8.13 -2.22 -0.76
C TYR A 196 8.70 -1.10 0.11
N ASP A 197 9.44 -1.45 1.17
CA ASP A 197 10.06 -0.45 2.05
C ASP A 197 11.21 0.26 1.33
N ASP A 198 12.00 -0.48 0.54
CA ASP A 198 13.06 0.09 -0.29
C ASP A 198 12.53 1.08 -1.32
N LEU A 199 11.38 0.81 -1.94
CA LEU A 199 10.80 1.76 -2.90
C LEU A 199 10.60 3.14 -2.28
N LEU A 200 10.13 3.20 -1.04
CA LEU A 200 9.93 4.47 -0.33
C LEU A 200 11.26 5.08 0.12
N LEU A 201 12.20 4.25 0.63
CA LEU A 201 13.53 4.70 1.06
C LEU A 201 14.33 5.30 -0.11
N PHE A 202 14.39 4.59 -1.25
CA PHE A 202 15.11 5.08 -2.43
C PHE A 202 14.42 6.28 -3.06
N PHE A 203 13.09 6.35 -3.04
CA PHE A 203 12.38 7.55 -3.50
C PHE A 203 12.69 8.75 -2.59
N HIS A 204 12.69 8.56 -1.28
CA HIS A 204 13.08 9.59 -0.33
C HIS A 204 14.56 10.03 -0.54
N ALA A 205 15.47 9.09 -0.78
CA ALA A 205 16.85 9.39 -1.11
C ALA A 205 16.97 10.16 -2.45
N LEU A 206 16.27 9.72 -3.49
CA LEU A 206 16.26 10.34 -4.82
C LEU A 206 15.86 11.82 -4.75
N VAL A 207 14.80 12.13 -4.02
CA VAL A 207 14.31 13.51 -3.86
C VAL A 207 15.26 14.36 -2.99
N GLY A 208 16.00 13.72 -2.09
CA GLY A 208 16.92 14.38 -1.16
C GLY A 208 18.31 14.65 -1.72
N THR A 209 18.71 14.08 -2.87
CA THR A 209 20.04 14.28 -3.45
C THR A 209 20.11 15.54 -4.32
N ASP A 210 21.26 16.21 -4.33
CA ASP A 210 21.50 17.36 -5.22
C ASP A 210 21.50 16.95 -6.70
N ALA A 211 21.91 15.73 -7.00
CA ALA A 211 22.01 15.21 -8.37
C ALA A 211 20.66 14.97 -9.04
N ALA A 212 19.61 14.60 -8.29
CA ALA A 212 18.33 14.20 -8.83
C ALA A 212 17.15 15.01 -8.27
N GLY A 213 17.24 15.41 -7.00
CA GLY A 213 16.13 16.03 -6.27
C GLY A 213 15.54 17.27 -6.95
N PRO A 214 16.33 18.25 -7.39
CA PRO A 214 15.81 19.42 -8.10
C PRO A 214 15.01 19.06 -9.35
N ALA A 215 15.50 18.11 -10.16
CA ALA A 215 14.83 17.67 -11.38
C ALA A 215 13.50 16.95 -11.08
N VAL A 216 13.47 16.10 -10.05
CA VAL A 216 12.23 15.40 -9.63
C VAL A 216 11.21 16.39 -9.05
N ARG A 217 11.63 17.31 -8.20
CA ARG A 217 10.77 18.35 -7.65
C ARG A 217 10.18 19.26 -8.73
N ALA A 218 10.99 19.62 -9.74
CA ALA A 218 10.55 20.44 -10.86
C ALA A 218 9.56 19.77 -11.80
N GLN A 219 9.35 18.45 -11.71
CA GLN A 219 8.33 17.76 -12.50
C GLN A 219 6.91 18.10 -12.06
N PHE A 220 6.72 18.50 -10.80
CA PHE A 220 5.38 18.70 -10.26
C PHE A 220 5.22 20.13 -9.73
N ASP A 221 4.16 20.80 -10.10
CA ASP A 221 3.77 22.10 -9.50
C ASP A 221 2.86 21.85 -8.30
N HIS A 222 2.01 20.83 -8.39
CA HIS A 222 1.06 20.49 -7.34
C HIS A 222 1.18 19.02 -6.93
N VAL A 223 1.18 18.79 -5.62
CA VAL A 223 1.14 17.46 -5.00
C VAL A 223 -0.09 17.37 -4.12
N LEU A 224 -1.00 16.47 -4.47
CA LEU A 224 -2.25 16.26 -3.74
C LEU A 224 -2.24 14.86 -3.12
N VAL A 225 -2.58 14.76 -1.85
CA VAL A 225 -2.54 13.51 -1.07
C VAL A 225 -3.91 13.23 -0.47
N ASP A 226 -4.50 12.08 -0.81
CA ASP A 226 -5.73 11.59 -0.20
C ASP A 226 -5.43 10.64 0.97
N GLU A 227 -6.34 10.55 1.93
CA GLU A 227 -6.23 9.74 3.15
C GLU A 227 -4.90 9.96 3.91
N TYR A 228 -4.54 11.24 4.11
CA TYR A 228 -3.26 11.62 4.69
C TYR A 228 -3.02 11.08 6.11
N GLN A 229 -4.08 10.83 6.88
CA GLN A 229 -4.00 10.20 8.21
C GLN A 229 -3.44 8.76 8.18
N ASP A 230 -3.43 8.10 7.02
CA ASP A 230 -2.93 6.73 6.84
C ASP A 230 -1.46 6.70 6.39
N THR A 231 -0.83 7.86 6.25
CA THR A 231 0.59 7.97 5.92
C THR A 231 1.48 7.66 7.12
N ASN A 232 2.65 7.08 6.83
CA ASN A 232 3.71 6.87 7.83
C ASN A 232 4.72 8.04 7.85
N ALA A 233 5.67 8.01 8.79
CA ALA A 233 6.65 9.09 8.95
C ALA A 233 7.52 9.25 7.69
N LEU A 234 7.98 8.15 7.07
CA LEU A 234 8.78 8.19 5.85
C LEU A 234 8.04 8.86 4.68
N GLN A 235 6.72 8.60 4.55
CA GLN A 235 5.90 9.22 3.51
C GLN A 235 5.69 10.72 3.76
N ALA A 236 5.53 11.16 5.01
CA ALA A 236 5.46 12.58 5.34
C ALA A 236 6.79 13.29 5.03
N GLU A 237 7.93 12.74 5.50
CA GLU A 237 9.26 13.27 5.19
C GLU A 237 9.51 13.33 3.67
N LEU A 238 8.98 12.38 2.90
CA LEU A 238 9.07 12.38 1.45
C LEU A 238 8.32 13.58 0.84
N LEU A 239 7.11 13.87 1.35
CA LEU A 239 6.32 15.02 0.89
C LEU A 239 7.00 16.34 1.24
N ASP A 240 7.60 16.45 2.43
CA ASP A 240 8.38 17.62 2.84
C ASP A 240 9.59 17.83 1.92
N ARG A 241 10.26 16.75 1.51
CA ARG A 241 11.37 16.85 0.54
C ARG A 241 10.89 17.21 -0.87
N LEU A 242 9.72 16.74 -1.28
CA LEU A 242 9.11 17.10 -2.57
C LEU A 242 8.69 18.57 -2.57
N ARG A 243 8.19 19.08 -1.45
CA ARG A 243 7.64 20.41 -1.27
C ARG A 243 8.15 21.09 0.03
N PRO A 244 9.44 21.47 0.09
CA PRO A 244 10.04 21.95 1.34
C PRO A 244 9.33 23.16 1.94
N GLU A 245 8.76 24.04 1.11
CA GLU A 245 8.02 25.23 1.53
C GLU A 245 6.50 24.99 1.57
N GLY A 246 6.05 23.76 1.30
CA GLY A 246 4.64 23.40 1.21
C GLY A 246 3.89 24.00 0.01
N THR A 247 4.54 24.80 -0.84
CA THR A 247 3.92 25.41 -2.02
C THR A 247 3.40 24.34 -2.97
N GLY A 248 2.12 24.40 -3.34
CA GLY A 248 1.43 23.40 -4.16
C GLY A 248 1.07 22.10 -3.43
N LEU A 249 1.31 21.99 -2.11
CA LEU A 249 0.95 20.80 -1.34
C LEU A 249 -0.49 20.89 -0.81
N THR A 250 -1.30 19.91 -1.15
CA THR A 250 -2.66 19.75 -0.62
C THR A 250 -2.78 18.36 0.00
N VAL A 251 -3.14 18.28 1.27
CA VAL A 251 -3.41 17.01 1.96
C VAL A 251 -4.86 16.97 2.41
N VAL A 252 -5.51 15.82 2.21
CA VAL A 252 -6.91 15.58 2.59
C VAL A 252 -6.96 14.36 3.47
N GLY A 253 -7.66 14.44 4.60
CA GLY A 253 -7.75 13.30 5.50
C GLY A 253 -8.77 13.48 6.62
N ASP A 254 -8.84 12.46 7.46
CA ASP A 254 -9.71 12.39 8.63
C ASP A 254 -8.97 11.70 9.79
N ASP A 255 -8.54 12.46 10.78
CA ASP A 255 -7.90 11.93 11.98
C ASP A 255 -8.74 10.87 12.71
N ALA A 256 -10.08 10.96 12.62
CA ALA A 256 -10.99 9.97 13.16
C ALA A 256 -10.98 8.61 12.42
N GLN A 257 -10.43 8.57 11.22
CA GLN A 257 -10.28 7.36 10.39
C GLN A 257 -8.86 6.77 10.40
N ALA A 258 -7.95 7.25 11.26
CA ALA A 258 -6.58 6.78 11.37
C ALA A 258 -6.52 5.37 12.02
N ILE A 259 -6.73 4.32 11.22
CA ILE A 259 -6.79 2.92 11.69
C ILE A 259 -5.61 2.06 11.24
N TYR A 260 -4.62 2.61 10.53
CA TYR A 260 -3.48 1.87 9.99
C TYR A 260 -2.19 1.98 10.84
N GLY A 261 -2.31 2.29 12.13
CA GLY A 261 -1.16 2.34 13.05
C GLY A 261 -0.36 1.03 13.13
N PHE A 262 -1.00 -0.13 12.86
CA PHE A 262 -0.31 -1.42 12.77
C PHE A 262 0.65 -1.53 11.56
N ARG A 263 0.48 -0.65 10.55
CA ARG A 263 1.39 -0.49 9.39
C ARG A 263 2.33 0.71 9.55
N ALA A 264 2.59 1.14 10.77
CA ALA A 264 3.40 2.31 11.11
C ALA A 264 2.83 3.65 10.61
N ALA A 265 1.55 3.71 10.17
CA ALA A 265 0.88 4.99 9.95
C ALA A 265 0.80 5.78 11.27
N THR A 266 0.87 7.09 11.18
CA THR A 266 0.78 7.95 12.35
C THR A 266 -0.20 9.11 12.12
N VAL A 267 -1.16 9.22 13.02
CA VAL A 267 -2.11 10.35 13.03
C VAL A 267 -1.41 11.69 13.26
N ARG A 268 -0.18 11.67 13.78
CA ARG A 268 0.62 12.89 13.97
C ARG A 268 0.80 13.66 12.67
N ASN A 269 0.96 12.97 11.54
CA ASN A 269 1.15 13.63 10.25
C ASN A 269 0.02 14.64 9.94
N ILE A 270 -1.25 14.25 10.14
CA ILE A 270 -2.38 15.15 9.89
C ILE A 270 -2.59 16.16 11.01
N LEU A 271 -2.34 15.78 12.28
CA LEU A 271 -2.52 16.67 13.42
C LEU A 271 -1.46 17.77 13.44
N ASP A 272 -0.22 17.45 13.11
CA ASP A 272 0.92 18.37 13.18
C ASP A 272 1.15 19.15 11.88
N PHE A 273 0.42 18.83 10.80
CA PHE A 273 0.60 19.46 9.49
C PHE A 273 0.60 21.00 9.53
N PRO A 274 -0.32 21.69 10.25
CA PRO A 274 -0.30 23.16 10.31
C PRO A 274 0.94 23.72 11.03
N ALA A 275 1.53 22.97 11.96
CA ALA A 275 2.74 23.37 12.66
C ALA A 275 4.00 23.11 11.80
N GLN A 276 4.00 22.05 11.01
CA GLN A 276 5.10 21.67 10.09
C GLN A 276 5.15 22.56 8.85
N HIS A 277 3.98 23.10 8.41
CA HIS A 277 3.86 23.99 7.25
C HIS A 277 3.32 25.35 7.69
N PRO A 278 4.16 26.27 8.16
CA PRO A 278 3.72 27.62 8.54
C PRO A 278 2.98 28.31 7.40
N GLY A 279 1.81 28.89 7.70
CA GLY A 279 0.93 29.50 6.68
C GLY A 279 -0.03 28.51 6.01
N ALA A 280 -0.06 27.26 6.43
CA ALA A 280 -1.02 26.29 5.93
C ALA A 280 -2.46 26.73 6.24
N ARG A 281 -3.31 26.71 5.20
CA ARG A 281 -4.75 26.87 5.37
C ARG A 281 -5.37 25.56 5.78
N THR A 282 -6.13 25.56 6.86
CA THR A 282 -6.94 24.40 7.27
C THR A 282 -8.41 24.66 6.94
N VAL A 283 -9.01 23.79 6.13
CA VAL A 283 -10.42 23.79 5.79
C VAL A 283 -11.07 22.54 6.37
N VAL A 284 -12.17 22.73 7.11
CA VAL A 284 -12.89 21.61 7.78
C VAL A 284 -14.22 21.36 7.07
N LEU A 285 -14.41 20.14 6.55
CA LEU A 285 -15.65 19.70 5.94
C LEU A 285 -16.52 19.01 6.98
N THR A 286 -17.65 19.60 7.35
CA THR A 286 -18.55 19.09 8.40
C THR A 286 -19.88 18.57 7.86
N GLU A 287 -20.31 18.98 6.66
CA GLU A 287 -21.58 18.55 6.07
C GLU A 287 -21.44 17.14 5.51
N ASN A 288 -22.19 16.21 6.07
CA ASN A 288 -22.17 14.79 5.69
C ASN A 288 -23.36 14.45 4.77
N TYR A 289 -23.04 13.87 3.62
CA TYR A 289 -24.01 13.48 2.59
C TYR A 289 -24.32 11.98 2.57
N ARG A 290 -23.66 11.21 3.43
CA ARG A 290 -23.77 9.74 3.47
C ARG A 290 -24.71 9.24 4.55
N SER A 291 -24.51 9.69 5.77
CA SER A 291 -25.10 9.12 6.98
C SER A 291 -26.29 9.95 7.48
N SER A 292 -27.14 9.30 8.27
CA SER A 292 -28.24 9.98 8.97
C SER A 292 -27.74 10.76 10.20
N PRO A 293 -28.52 11.75 10.69
CA PRO A 293 -28.16 12.49 11.90
C PRO A 293 -27.96 11.60 13.13
N GLU A 294 -28.79 10.59 13.31
CA GLU A 294 -28.74 9.67 14.45
C GLU A 294 -27.43 8.87 14.49
N LEU A 295 -26.94 8.43 13.30
CA LEU A 295 -25.66 7.76 13.17
C LEU A 295 -24.50 8.73 13.45
N LEU A 296 -24.60 9.97 12.96
CA LEU A 296 -23.57 10.99 13.18
C LEU A 296 -23.52 11.41 14.66
N GLU A 297 -24.64 11.50 15.34
CA GLU A 297 -24.69 11.77 16.78
C GLU A 297 -23.90 10.71 17.56
N ALA A 298 -24.12 9.42 17.25
CA ALA A 298 -23.39 8.33 17.88
C ALA A 298 -21.87 8.42 17.60
N THR A 299 -21.49 8.61 16.34
CA THR A 299 -20.07 8.69 15.94
C THR A 299 -19.38 9.95 16.47
N ASN A 300 -20.05 11.10 16.51
CA ASN A 300 -19.52 12.33 17.10
C ASN A 300 -19.26 12.16 18.60
N ARG A 301 -20.16 11.46 19.33
CA ARG A 301 -19.97 11.14 20.75
C ARG A 301 -18.76 10.24 20.98
N VAL A 302 -18.55 9.25 20.13
CA VAL A 302 -17.38 8.34 20.20
C VAL A 302 -16.09 9.13 19.99
N ILE A 303 -16.00 9.90 18.90
CA ILE A 303 -14.77 10.65 18.60
C ILE A 303 -14.50 11.80 19.57
N ALA A 304 -15.53 12.31 20.26
CA ALA A 304 -15.36 13.32 21.29
C ALA A 304 -14.50 12.85 22.46
N GLN A 305 -14.36 11.54 22.68
CA GLN A 305 -13.51 10.93 23.71
C GLN A 305 -12.03 10.90 23.30
N ALA A 306 -11.68 11.18 22.05
CA ALA A 306 -10.28 11.21 21.60
C ALA A 306 -9.55 12.38 22.28
N ARG A 307 -8.36 12.09 22.84
CA ARG A 307 -7.54 13.08 23.56
C ARG A 307 -7.06 14.20 22.66
N GLU A 308 -6.68 13.85 21.43
CA GLU A 308 -6.17 14.77 20.43
C GLU A 308 -6.95 14.55 19.13
N ARG A 309 -7.46 15.62 18.53
CA ARG A 309 -8.22 15.59 17.29
C ARG A 309 -8.35 16.96 16.68
N HIS A 310 -8.61 17.04 15.38
CA HIS A 310 -9.12 18.27 14.78
C HIS A 310 -10.55 18.53 15.24
N PRO A 311 -10.88 19.75 15.70
CA PRO A 311 -12.25 20.10 16.06
C PRO A 311 -13.17 19.97 14.84
N LYS A 312 -14.08 19.01 14.87
CA LYS A 312 -15.12 18.85 13.84
C LYS A 312 -16.34 18.14 14.44
N GLU A 313 -17.50 18.56 14.02
CA GLU A 313 -18.77 17.94 14.34
C GLU A 313 -19.51 17.70 13.03
N LEU A 314 -19.73 16.43 12.69
CA LEU A 314 -20.38 16.06 11.43
C LEU A 314 -21.90 16.26 11.56
N ARG A 315 -22.49 16.88 10.55
CA ARG A 315 -23.93 17.18 10.48
C ARG A 315 -24.49 16.71 9.16
N SER A 316 -25.73 16.25 9.16
CA SER A 316 -26.43 15.77 7.97
C SER A 316 -27.84 16.38 7.89
N ARG A 317 -28.27 16.65 6.66
CA ARG A 317 -29.64 17.08 6.37
C ARG A 317 -30.57 15.92 6.01
N LYS A 318 -30.05 14.69 6.02
CA LYS A 318 -30.86 13.50 5.77
C LYS A 318 -31.87 13.30 6.90
N ARG A 319 -32.98 12.66 6.56
CA ARG A 319 -33.98 12.24 7.54
C ARG A 319 -34.04 10.73 7.52
N SER A 320 -33.90 10.08 8.67
CA SER A 320 -34.00 8.62 8.81
C SER A 320 -34.86 8.23 9.98
N GLY A 321 -34.63 8.77 11.18
CA GLY A 321 -35.31 8.35 12.41
C GLY A 321 -34.82 7.00 12.95
N GLU A 322 -33.97 6.26 12.18
CA GLU A 322 -33.41 4.97 12.63
C GLU A 322 -32.14 5.20 13.45
N ARG A 323 -32.07 4.61 14.63
CA ARG A 323 -30.89 4.65 15.50
C ARG A 323 -30.04 3.39 15.31
N PRO A 324 -28.71 3.48 15.50
CA PRO A 324 -27.87 2.30 15.59
C PRO A 324 -28.30 1.41 16.75
N GLU A 325 -28.38 0.10 16.51
CA GLU A 325 -28.69 -0.91 17.52
C GLU A 325 -27.42 -1.61 17.98
N LEU A 326 -27.28 -1.82 19.28
CA LEU A 326 -26.28 -2.72 19.87
C LEU A 326 -26.97 -4.01 20.24
N VAL A 327 -26.53 -5.10 19.62
CA VAL A 327 -27.09 -6.44 19.88
C VAL A 327 -25.98 -7.32 20.45
N THR A 328 -26.26 -7.96 21.58
CA THR A 328 -25.37 -8.95 22.20
C THR A 328 -25.96 -10.34 21.99
N CYS A 329 -25.11 -11.28 21.61
CA CYS A 329 -25.46 -12.67 21.38
C CYS A 329 -24.66 -13.57 22.32
N ALA A 330 -25.19 -14.72 22.67
CA ALA A 330 -24.53 -15.66 23.57
C ALA A 330 -23.34 -16.37 22.89
N ASP A 331 -23.46 -16.63 21.59
CA ASP A 331 -22.43 -17.30 20.81
C ASP A 331 -22.44 -16.90 19.32
N GLU A 332 -21.55 -17.48 18.52
CA GLU A 332 -21.45 -17.23 17.06
C GLU A 332 -22.68 -17.76 16.30
N ALA A 333 -23.35 -18.78 16.78
CA ALA A 333 -24.53 -19.32 16.11
C ALA A 333 -25.70 -18.35 16.22
N GLU A 334 -25.98 -17.85 17.43
CA GLU A 334 -27.01 -16.82 17.66
C GLU A 334 -26.69 -15.53 16.90
N GLN A 335 -25.41 -15.09 16.90
CA GLN A 335 -24.99 -13.93 16.11
C GLN A 335 -25.27 -14.13 14.62
N THR A 336 -24.97 -15.31 14.08
CA THR A 336 -25.17 -15.63 12.67
C THR A 336 -26.65 -15.63 12.33
N GLU A 337 -27.50 -16.27 13.15
CA GLU A 337 -28.95 -16.27 12.95
C GLU A 337 -29.55 -14.86 12.98
N PHE A 338 -29.10 -14.03 13.93
CA PHE A 338 -29.53 -12.63 14.01
C PHE A 338 -29.16 -11.88 12.72
N VAL A 339 -27.88 -11.99 12.26
CA VAL A 339 -27.42 -11.30 11.05
C VAL A 339 -28.17 -11.77 9.81
N LEU A 340 -28.40 -13.08 9.67
CA LEU A 340 -29.18 -13.64 8.56
C LEU A 340 -30.63 -13.16 8.59
N GLY A 341 -31.27 -13.15 9.76
CA GLY A 341 -32.61 -12.62 9.94
C GLY A 341 -32.72 -11.17 9.47
N ARG A 342 -31.75 -10.32 9.87
CA ARG A 342 -31.71 -8.92 9.45
C ARG A 342 -31.46 -8.75 7.94
N ILE A 343 -30.61 -9.59 7.33
CA ILE A 343 -30.38 -9.56 5.88
C ILE A 343 -31.68 -9.86 5.12
N LEU A 344 -32.39 -10.89 5.54
CA LEU A 344 -33.67 -11.31 4.91
C LEU A 344 -34.76 -10.29 5.12
N GLU A 345 -34.94 -9.81 6.35
CA GLU A 345 -35.89 -8.74 6.69
C GLU A 345 -35.72 -7.50 5.81
N ARG A 346 -34.47 -7.02 5.68
CA ARG A 346 -34.14 -5.86 4.82
C ARG A 346 -34.42 -6.15 3.34
N ARG A 347 -34.19 -7.38 2.89
CA ARG A 347 -34.51 -7.79 1.51
C ARG A 347 -36.04 -7.79 1.28
N GLU A 348 -36.84 -8.28 2.23
CA GLU A 348 -38.30 -8.25 2.16
C GLU A 348 -38.82 -6.82 2.13
N GLN A 349 -38.18 -5.90 2.83
CA GLN A 349 -38.45 -4.45 2.80
C GLN A 349 -38.01 -3.77 1.49
N GLY A 350 -37.49 -4.53 0.50
CA GLY A 350 -37.07 -4.03 -0.81
C GLY A 350 -35.62 -3.59 -0.93
N MET A 351 -34.75 -3.86 0.06
CA MET A 351 -33.35 -3.57 -0.02
C MET A 351 -32.58 -4.70 -0.72
N ASP A 352 -32.01 -4.43 -1.89
CA ASP A 352 -31.17 -5.39 -2.61
C ASP A 352 -30.02 -5.91 -1.75
N LEU A 353 -29.69 -7.21 -1.85
CA LEU A 353 -28.53 -7.82 -1.18
C LEU A 353 -27.21 -7.09 -1.49
N ARG A 354 -27.06 -6.56 -2.71
CA ARG A 354 -25.87 -5.76 -3.12
C ARG A 354 -25.72 -4.46 -2.34
N ARG A 355 -26.75 -3.99 -1.67
CA ARG A 355 -26.74 -2.76 -0.87
C ARG A 355 -26.56 -3.04 0.62
N GLN A 356 -26.40 -4.31 1.00
CA GLN A 356 -26.15 -4.75 2.36
C GLN A 356 -24.69 -5.17 2.52
N ALA A 357 -24.09 -4.87 3.66
CA ALA A 357 -22.72 -5.24 3.97
C ALA A 357 -22.59 -5.67 5.43
N VAL A 358 -21.82 -6.72 5.67
CA VAL A 358 -21.42 -7.16 7.01
C VAL A 358 -19.92 -6.97 7.17
N LEU A 359 -19.52 -6.26 8.22
CA LEU A 359 -18.12 -5.91 8.48
C LEU A 359 -17.57 -6.74 9.65
N PHE A 360 -16.36 -7.28 9.49
CA PHE A 360 -15.68 -8.09 10.50
C PHE A 360 -14.34 -7.49 10.88
N ARG A 361 -13.94 -7.66 12.14
CA ARG A 361 -12.62 -7.28 12.61
C ARG A 361 -11.53 -8.23 12.13
N ALA A 362 -11.83 -9.52 12.02
CA ALA A 362 -10.90 -10.55 11.58
C ALA A 362 -11.60 -11.58 10.67
N SER A 363 -10.85 -12.20 9.76
CA SER A 363 -11.39 -13.12 8.76
C SER A 363 -12.10 -14.34 9.34
N HIS A 364 -11.66 -14.83 10.51
CA HIS A 364 -12.30 -15.98 11.14
C HIS A 364 -13.72 -15.69 11.64
N HIS A 365 -14.05 -14.45 11.97
CA HIS A 365 -15.41 -14.07 12.41
C HIS A 365 -16.47 -14.24 11.32
N SER A 366 -16.08 -14.36 10.04
CA SER A 366 -17.03 -14.55 8.95
C SER A 366 -17.34 -16.00 8.63
N LEU A 367 -16.54 -16.96 9.13
CA LEU A 367 -16.60 -18.36 8.68
C LEU A 367 -17.97 -19.00 8.88
N HIS A 368 -18.55 -18.85 10.06
CA HIS A 368 -19.87 -19.41 10.37
C HIS A 368 -20.95 -18.80 9.50
N LEU A 369 -20.93 -17.48 9.33
CA LEU A 369 -21.87 -16.76 8.47
C LEU A 369 -21.75 -17.17 6.99
N GLU A 370 -20.53 -17.37 6.48
CA GLU A 370 -20.30 -17.81 5.08
C GLU A 370 -20.92 -19.18 4.82
N VAL A 371 -20.73 -20.12 5.76
CA VAL A 371 -21.32 -21.46 5.66
C VAL A 371 -22.84 -21.40 5.63
N GLU A 372 -23.46 -20.63 6.54
CA GLU A 372 -24.91 -20.51 6.63
C GLU A 372 -25.53 -19.72 5.46
N LEU A 373 -24.88 -18.68 4.94
CA LEU A 373 -25.30 -17.99 3.71
C LEU A 373 -25.31 -18.96 2.52
N GLY A 374 -24.24 -19.76 2.37
CA GLY A 374 -24.16 -20.78 1.32
C GLY A 374 -25.24 -21.87 1.47
N ARG A 375 -25.47 -22.37 2.69
CA ARG A 375 -26.49 -23.37 2.99
C ARG A 375 -27.91 -22.89 2.64
N ARG A 376 -28.18 -21.60 2.84
CA ARG A 376 -29.50 -20.98 2.55
C ARG A 376 -29.60 -20.42 1.11
N GLY A 377 -28.58 -20.61 0.29
CA GLY A 377 -28.56 -20.12 -1.10
C GLY A 377 -28.59 -18.59 -1.20
N ILE A 378 -28.10 -17.87 -0.17
CA ILE A 378 -28.01 -16.40 -0.18
C ILE A 378 -26.66 -16.02 -0.82
N PRO A 379 -26.66 -15.39 -2.00
CA PRO A 379 -25.42 -15.00 -2.67
C PRO A 379 -24.72 -13.88 -1.91
N PHE A 380 -23.39 -14.01 -1.74
CA PHE A 380 -22.55 -13.00 -1.11
C PHE A 380 -21.21 -12.86 -1.83
N HIS A 381 -20.51 -11.78 -1.55
CA HIS A 381 -19.17 -11.55 -2.02
C HIS A 381 -18.26 -11.19 -0.85
N LYS A 382 -17.23 -12.01 -0.61
CA LYS A 382 -16.25 -11.77 0.44
C LYS A 382 -15.09 -10.94 -0.11
N TYR A 383 -14.78 -9.85 0.56
CA TYR A 383 -13.60 -9.05 0.31
C TYR A 383 -12.50 -9.44 1.29
N GLY A 384 -11.36 -9.86 0.77
CA GLY A 384 -10.23 -10.39 1.54
C GLY A 384 -10.02 -11.89 1.29
N GLY A 385 -8.95 -12.45 1.84
CA GLY A 385 -8.51 -13.83 1.59
C GLY A 385 -7.33 -13.89 0.61
N LEU A 386 -6.87 -15.10 0.25
CA LEU A 386 -5.78 -15.32 -0.71
C LEU A 386 -6.15 -14.76 -2.07
N ARG A 387 -5.30 -13.90 -2.60
CA ARG A 387 -5.48 -13.39 -3.97
C ARG A 387 -5.07 -14.47 -4.97
N PHE A 388 -5.66 -14.45 -6.17
CA PHE A 388 -5.29 -15.35 -7.26
C PHE A 388 -3.78 -15.36 -7.52
N VAL A 389 -3.14 -14.19 -7.51
CA VAL A 389 -1.69 -14.02 -7.70
C VAL A 389 -0.83 -14.62 -6.57
N GLU A 390 -1.42 -14.95 -5.43
CA GLU A 390 -0.74 -15.56 -4.28
C GLU A 390 -0.84 -17.08 -4.29
N THR A 391 -1.58 -17.67 -5.23
CA THR A 391 -1.69 -19.13 -5.39
C THR A 391 -0.38 -19.72 -5.93
N ALA A 392 -0.07 -20.95 -5.52
CA ALA A 392 1.23 -21.58 -5.80
C ALA A 392 1.56 -21.61 -7.31
N HIS A 393 0.63 -22.07 -8.14
CA HIS A 393 0.84 -22.18 -9.60
C HIS A 393 1.05 -20.82 -10.30
N VAL A 394 0.38 -19.75 -9.83
CA VAL A 394 0.60 -18.40 -10.38
C VAL A 394 1.97 -17.87 -9.94
N ARG A 395 2.37 -18.12 -8.69
CA ARG A 395 3.70 -17.77 -8.20
C ARG A 395 4.81 -18.52 -8.95
N ASP A 396 4.58 -19.78 -9.31
CA ASP A 396 5.52 -20.55 -10.12
C ASP A 396 5.71 -19.93 -11.50
N LEU A 397 4.61 -19.58 -12.18
CA LEU A 397 4.65 -18.88 -13.48
C LEU A 397 5.36 -17.53 -13.39
N LEU A 398 5.01 -16.71 -12.41
CA LEU A 398 5.65 -15.42 -12.19
C LEU A 398 7.14 -15.56 -11.86
N ALA A 399 7.56 -16.64 -11.20
CA ALA A 399 8.97 -16.88 -10.92
C ALA A 399 9.79 -17.10 -12.20
N PHE A 400 9.25 -17.76 -13.23
CA PHE A 400 9.92 -17.85 -14.54
C PHE A 400 10.12 -16.47 -15.17
N LEU A 401 9.09 -15.65 -15.19
CA LEU A 401 9.17 -14.30 -15.77
C LEU A 401 10.17 -13.41 -15.00
N ARG A 402 10.12 -13.45 -13.67
CA ARG A 402 11.05 -12.71 -12.81
C ARG A 402 12.50 -13.15 -12.97
N LEU A 403 12.73 -14.46 -13.08
CA LEU A 403 14.07 -15.02 -13.27
C LEU A 403 14.60 -14.63 -14.65
N ALA A 404 13.76 -14.61 -15.68
CA ALA A 404 14.13 -14.16 -17.01
C ALA A 404 14.52 -12.67 -17.02
N GLU A 405 13.74 -11.82 -16.33
CA GLU A 405 14.03 -10.38 -16.18
C GLU A 405 15.29 -10.11 -15.32
N ASN A 406 15.44 -10.87 -14.24
CA ASN A 406 16.57 -10.74 -13.32
C ASN A 406 17.14 -12.11 -12.96
N PRO A 407 18.16 -12.60 -13.69
CA PRO A 407 18.82 -13.89 -13.41
C PRO A 407 19.48 -13.96 -12.01
N ARG A 408 19.62 -12.83 -11.31
CA ARG A 408 20.17 -12.76 -9.95
C ARG A 408 19.12 -12.93 -8.86
N ASP A 409 17.83 -13.00 -9.20
CA ASP A 409 16.74 -13.22 -8.23
C ASP A 409 16.82 -14.65 -7.64
N LEU A 410 17.37 -14.74 -6.42
CA LEU A 410 17.56 -16.01 -5.71
C LEU A 410 16.23 -16.74 -5.48
N LEU A 411 15.18 -16.01 -5.12
CA LEU A 411 13.90 -16.63 -4.77
C LEU A 411 13.19 -17.16 -6.01
N ALA A 412 13.15 -16.36 -7.08
CA ALA A 412 12.61 -16.79 -8.35
C ALA A 412 13.37 -18.01 -8.87
N GLY A 413 14.70 -17.96 -8.86
CA GLY A 413 15.55 -19.07 -9.31
C GLY A 413 15.39 -20.33 -8.46
N THR A 414 15.38 -20.21 -7.14
CA THR A 414 15.18 -21.36 -6.25
C THR A 414 13.80 -21.98 -6.45
N ARG A 415 12.77 -21.16 -6.69
CA ARG A 415 11.41 -21.64 -6.94
C ARG A 415 11.30 -22.38 -8.27
N VAL A 416 11.83 -21.80 -9.34
CA VAL A 416 11.87 -22.41 -10.69
C VAL A 416 12.62 -23.72 -10.68
N LEU A 417 13.82 -23.74 -10.08
CA LEU A 417 14.65 -24.95 -9.99
C LEU A 417 14.04 -26.02 -9.08
N GLY A 418 13.29 -25.61 -8.07
CA GLY A 418 12.56 -26.52 -7.17
C GLY A 418 11.40 -27.27 -7.83
N LEU A 419 10.98 -26.89 -9.03
CA LEU A 419 10.00 -27.64 -9.84
C LEU A 419 10.62 -28.88 -10.49
N LEU A 420 11.95 -28.95 -10.57
CA LEU A 420 12.65 -30.10 -11.13
C LEU A 420 12.71 -31.27 -10.15
N PRO A 421 12.50 -32.51 -10.61
CA PRO A 421 12.59 -33.67 -9.76
C PRO A 421 14.01 -33.85 -9.15
N GLY A 422 14.07 -34.10 -7.84
CA GLY A 422 15.32 -34.30 -7.12
C GLY A 422 16.14 -33.04 -6.84
N VAL A 423 15.59 -31.85 -7.14
CA VAL A 423 16.21 -30.56 -6.82
C VAL A 423 15.57 -30.00 -5.53
N GLY A 424 16.30 -30.15 -4.43
CA GLY A 424 15.95 -29.49 -3.16
C GLY A 424 16.59 -28.12 -3.03
N PRO A 425 16.27 -27.35 -1.96
CA PRO A 425 16.75 -25.97 -1.79
C PRO A 425 18.28 -25.78 -1.88
N ARG A 426 19.06 -26.71 -1.33
CA ARG A 426 20.54 -26.67 -1.41
C ARG A 426 21.03 -26.87 -2.85
N THR A 427 20.44 -27.82 -3.55
CA THR A 427 20.77 -28.11 -4.95
C THR A 427 20.36 -26.96 -5.85
N ALA A 428 19.15 -26.44 -5.70
CA ALA A 428 18.68 -25.27 -6.44
C ALA A 428 19.64 -24.11 -6.30
N ARG A 429 20.11 -23.85 -5.10
CA ARG A 429 21.07 -22.77 -4.83
C ARG A 429 22.40 -22.99 -5.52
N ALA A 430 22.98 -24.20 -5.44
CA ALA A 430 24.23 -24.54 -6.12
C ALA A 430 24.12 -24.41 -7.65
N LEU A 431 22.96 -24.77 -8.22
CA LEU A 431 22.66 -24.62 -9.63
C LEU A 431 22.50 -23.13 -10.05
N LEU A 432 21.99 -22.30 -9.17
CA LEU A 432 21.74 -20.87 -9.44
C LEU A 432 23.01 -20.02 -9.31
N ASP A 433 23.94 -20.39 -8.47
CA ASP A 433 25.15 -19.64 -8.15
C ASP A 433 25.97 -19.18 -9.39
N PRO A 434 26.21 -20.00 -10.43
CA PRO A 434 26.88 -19.53 -11.65
C PRO A 434 26.09 -18.48 -12.43
N VAL A 435 24.76 -18.59 -12.46
CA VAL A 435 23.87 -17.64 -13.11
C VAL A 435 23.84 -16.31 -12.36
N GLN A 436 23.81 -16.36 -11.03
CA GLN A 436 23.86 -15.15 -10.21
C GLN A 436 25.16 -14.38 -10.37
N ARG A 437 26.30 -15.09 -10.47
CA ARG A 437 27.61 -14.49 -10.68
C ARG A 437 27.74 -13.84 -12.06
N SER A 438 27.35 -14.55 -13.12
CA SER A 438 27.43 -14.05 -14.49
C SER A 438 26.33 -13.01 -14.81
N GLY A 439 25.18 -13.13 -14.14
CA GLY A 439 23.96 -12.37 -14.51
C GLY A 439 23.32 -12.88 -15.81
N SER A 440 23.65 -14.09 -16.25
CA SER A 440 23.19 -14.67 -17.51
C SER A 440 22.97 -16.17 -17.35
N PHE A 441 22.02 -16.72 -18.12
CA PHE A 441 21.77 -18.18 -18.19
C PHE A 441 22.88 -18.99 -18.88
N GLU A 442 23.91 -18.33 -19.41
CA GLU A 442 25.13 -19.01 -19.87
C GLU A 442 25.85 -19.73 -18.71
N GLY A 443 25.70 -19.24 -17.47
CA GLY A 443 26.19 -19.90 -16.28
C GLY A 443 25.67 -21.34 -16.10
N TRP A 444 24.61 -21.73 -16.80
CA TRP A 444 24.07 -23.10 -16.76
C TRP A 444 24.69 -24.07 -17.78
N ASN A 445 25.59 -23.62 -18.65
CA ASN A 445 26.20 -24.48 -19.67
C ASN A 445 27.05 -25.62 -19.10
N GLU A 446 27.68 -25.41 -17.94
CA GLU A 446 28.64 -26.34 -17.35
C GLU A 446 28.16 -26.93 -16.00
N VAL A 447 26.89 -26.80 -15.67
CA VAL A 447 26.36 -27.19 -14.36
C VAL A 447 26.02 -28.66 -14.30
N ARG A 448 26.42 -29.35 -13.20
CA ARG A 448 26.11 -30.71 -12.97
C ARG A 448 24.72 -30.87 -12.33
N VAL A 449 23.77 -31.41 -13.09
CA VAL A 449 22.39 -31.58 -12.68
C VAL A 449 22.13 -32.95 -12.04
N PRO A 450 21.27 -33.04 -11.01
CA PRO A 450 20.85 -34.37 -10.47
C PRO A 450 20.29 -35.28 -11.55
N ALA A 451 20.53 -36.56 -11.41
CA ALA A 451 20.11 -37.58 -12.40
C ALA A 451 18.60 -37.52 -12.70
N ALA A 452 17.78 -37.29 -11.70
CA ALA A 452 16.32 -37.19 -11.83
C ALA A 452 15.85 -35.97 -12.64
N ALA A 453 16.64 -34.90 -12.69
CA ALA A 453 16.30 -33.64 -13.41
C ALA A 453 16.87 -33.60 -14.84
N ARG A 454 17.72 -34.55 -15.25
CA ARG A 454 18.44 -34.49 -16.54
C ARG A 454 17.55 -34.39 -17.75
N GLU A 455 16.42 -35.07 -17.74
CA GLU A 455 15.46 -35.04 -18.88
C GLU A 455 14.81 -33.69 -19.05
N GLN A 456 14.43 -33.03 -17.96
CA GLN A 456 13.70 -31.74 -17.99
C GLN A 456 14.65 -30.54 -18.05
N TRP A 457 15.91 -30.71 -17.71
CA TRP A 457 16.90 -29.62 -17.65
C TRP A 457 17.07 -28.85 -18.95
N PRO A 458 17.26 -29.48 -20.13
CA PRO A 458 17.41 -28.75 -21.39
C PRO A 458 16.19 -27.89 -21.73
N VAL A 459 14.99 -28.40 -21.44
CA VAL A 459 13.73 -27.70 -21.69
C VAL A 459 13.63 -26.47 -20.79
N LEU A 460 13.94 -26.60 -19.51
CA LEU A 460 13.93 -25.49 -18.57
C LEU A 460 14.94 -24.40 -18.96
N VAL A 461 16.16 -24.78 -19.33
CA VAL A 461 17.20 -23.82 -19.76
C VAL A 461 16.78 -23.10 -21.03
N ALA A 462 16.26 -23.83 -22.01
CA ALA A 462 15.76 -23.24 -23.27
C ALA A 462 14.65 -22.22 -23.01
N LEU A 463 13.66 -22.61 -22.17
CA LEU A 463 12.56 -21.71 -21.79
C LEU A 463 13.05 -20.42 -21.11
N CYS A 464 13.95 -20.55 -20.13
CA CYS A 464 14.49 -19.37 -19.45
C CYS A 464 15.26 -18.42 -20.39
N ARG A 465 16.02 -18.97 -21.35
CA ARG A 465 16.73 -18.19 -22.36
C ARG A 465 15.78 -17.52 -23.34
N GLU A 466 14.76 -18.25 -23.81
CA GLU A 466 13.74 -17.70 -24.71
C GLU A 466 13.00 -16.54 -24.03
N LEU A 467 12.54 -16.71 -22.80
CA LEU A 467 11.88 -15.66 -22.03
C LEU A 467 12.79 -14.43 -21.82
N ALA A 468 14.10 -14.63 -21.61
CA ALA A 468 15.04 -13.54 -21.46
C ALA A 468 15.35 -12.81 -22.77
N SER A 469 15.25 -13.51 -23.92
CA SER A 469 15.47 -12.92 -25.24
C SER A 469 14.24 -12.21 -25.82
N ALA A 470 13.07 -12.47 -25.26
CA ALA A 470 11.80 -11.89 -25.71
C ALA A 470 11.54 -10.48 -25.12
N GLN A 471 12.49 -9.95 -24.35
CA GLN A 471 12.48 -8.61 -23.80
C GLN A 471 13.29 -7.67 -24.71
#